data_0e4f867cba5fb5703b6f4af8c1653d4d
#
_entry.id   0e4f867cba5fb5703b6f4af8c1653d4d
#
_cell.length_a   1.000
_cell.length_b   1.000
_cell.length_c   1.000
_cell.angle_alpha   90.00
_cell.angle_beta   90.00
_cell.angle_gamma   90.00
#
_symmetry.space_group_name_H-M   'P 1'
#
loop_
_entity.id
_entity.type
_entity.pdbx_description
1 polymer ?
#
loop_
_entity_poly.entity_id
_entity_poly.type
_entity_poly.pdbx_seq_one_letter_code
_entity_poly.pdbx_strand_id
1 'polypeptide(L)'
;MRIGMLIGRFQPLHKGHVKAIEFSLKNSDKLFIVIGSSEKSNQKRNPFSFEERKKMIELAINEKELQDNISIVPIKDANNHTEWIASIKNTIGEYNVIFTNDELTEKLFKKDETEVINVPLVDRNILSATEVRKRLELDKEWKALLIPEIADYLIEVNAVERMKSIT
;
A
#
# COMPACT_ATOMS: atom_id res chain seq x y z
N MET A 1 24.13 -1.27 -3.38
CA MET A 1 22.80 -0.68 -3.56
C MET A 1 21.83 -1.33 -2.58
N ARG A 2 21.11 -0.51 -1.83
CA ARG A 2 20.14 -1.01 -0.85
C ARG A 2 18.75 -1.02 -1.51
N ILE A 3 18.17 -2.20 -1.66
CA ILE A 3 16.87 -2.40 -2.28
C ILE A 3 15.84 -2.67 -1.18
N GLY A 4 14.87 -1.79 -1.07
CA GLY A 4 13.79 -1.89 -0.09
C GLY A 4 12.50 -2.42 -0.70
N MET A 5 11.63 -2.92 0.16
CA MET A 5 10.30 -3.38 -0.20
C MET A 5 9.28 -2.87 0.82
N LEU A 6 8.21 -2.30 0.34
CA LEU A 6 7.06 -1.87 1.15
C LEU A 6 5.83 -2.59 0.64
N ILE A 7 5.18 -3.36 1.50
CA ILE A 7 4.01 -4.15 1.12
C ILE A 7 2.76 -3.54 1.75
N GLY A 8 1.71 -3.37 0.98
CA GLY A 8 0.43 -2.91 1.47
C GLY A 8 -0.69 -3.21 0.50
N ARG A 9 -1.93 -3.11 0.97
CA ARG A 9 -3.10 -3.24 0.10
C ARG A 9 -3.53 -1.90 -0.48
N PHE A 10 -3.29 -0.81 0.23
CA PHE A 10 -3.65 0.56 -0.20
C PHE A 10 -5.12 0.68 -0.62
N GLN A 11 -6.01 0.37 0.28
CA GLN A 11 -7.47 0.30 0.04
C GLN A 11 -8.28 1.35 0.83
N PRO A 12 -8.14 2.65 0.62
CA PRO A 12 -7.24 3.33 -0.31
C PRO A 12 -5.93 3.75 0.34
N LEU A 13 -5.04 4.35 -0.44
CA LEU A 13 -3.83 4.99 0.03
C LEU A 13 -4.20 6.25 0.81
N HIS A 14 -3.75 6.35 2.06
CA HIS A 14 -4.02 7.50 2.93
C HIS A 14 -2.71 8.20 3.35
N LYS A 15 -2.83 9.28 4.13
CA LYS A 15 -1.66 10.07 4.56
C LYS A 15 -0.59 9.24 5.28
N GLY A 16 -1.00 8.23 6.04
CA GLY A 16 -0.06 7.32 6.71
C GLY A 16 0.79 6.52 5.71
N HIS A 17 0.18 6.05 4.64
CA HIS A 17 0.90 5.36 3.56
C HIS A 17 1.89 6.29 2.85
N VAL A 18 1.52 7.54 2.63
CA VAL A 18 2.41 8.53 2.00
C VAL A 18 3.66 8.70 2.87
N LYS A 19 3.51 8.81 4.18
CA LYS A 19 4.64 8.91 5.12
C LYS A 19 5.51 7.65 5.10
N ALA A 20 4.90 6.48 5.04
CA ALA A 20 5.62 5.22 4.96
C ALA A 20 6.46 5.13 3.68
N ILE A 21 5.91 5.57 2.55
CA ILE A 21 6.62 5.60 1.28
C ILE A 21 7.81 6.58 1.34
N GLU A 22 7.59 7.78 1.85
CA GLU A 22 8.65 8.79 2.00
C GLU A 22 9.79 8.27 2.89
N PHE A 23 9.45 7.66 4.02
CA PHE A 23 10.43 7.08 4.93
C PHE A 23 11.22 5.95 4.27
N SER A 24 10.52 5.06 3.57
CA SER A 24 11.16 3.93 2.88
C SER A 24 12.13 4.40 1.78
N LEU A 25 11.76 5.43 1.04
CA LEU A 25 12.62 6.03 0.02
C LEU A 25 13.89 6.64 0.63
N LYS A 26 13.78 7.28 1.78
CA LYS A 26 14.94 7.86 2.46
C LYS A 26 15.91 6.81 2.99
N ASN A 27 15.44 5.59 3.18
CA ASN A 27 16.23 4.50 3.78
C ASN A 27 16.56 3.38 2.79
N SER A 28 16.42 3.63 1.50
CA SER A 28 16.78 2.69 0.44
C SER A 28 17.22 3.45 -0.82
N ASP A 29 17.95 2.76 -1.67
CA ASP A 29 18.36 3.32 -2.97
C ASP A 29 17.30 3.06 -4.03
N LYS A 30 16.62 1.93 -3.91
CA LYS A 30 15.52 1.54 -4.78
C LYS A 30 14.41 0.93 -3.92
N LEU A 31 13.16 1.21 -4.27
CA LEU A 31 12.01 0.73 -3.52
C LEU A 31 11.02 -0.01 -4.42
N PHE A 32 10.69 -1.23 -4.03
CA PHE A 32 9.55 -1.94 -4.60
C PHE A 32 8.34 -1.69 -3.71
N ILE A 33 7.29 -1.10 -4.27
CA ILE A 33 6.00 -1.00 -3.60
C ILE A 33 5.16 -2.17 -4.10
N VAL A 34 4.89 -3.09 -3.18
CA VAL A 34 4.16 -4.33 -3.48
C VAL A 34 2.71 -4.16 -3.09
N ILE A 35 1.82 -4.21 -4.07
CA ILE A 35 0.38 -4.11 -3.84
C ILE A 35 -0.18 -5.53 -3.66
N GLY A 36 -0.53 -5.85 -2.42
CA GLY A 36 -1.10 -7.16 -2.07
C GLY A 36 -2.56 -7.30 -2.45
N SER A 37 -3.05 -8.55 -2.46
CA SER A 37 -4.42 -8.87 -2.86
C SER A 37 -4.77 -8.19 -4.19
N SER A 38 -3.84 -8.26 -5.14
CA SER A 38 -3.93 -7.51 -6.39
C SER A 38 -5.11 -7.93 -7.26
N GLU A 39 -5.59 -9.17 -7.13
CA GLU A 39 -6.73 -9.69 -7.86
C GLU A 39 -8.09 -9.21 -7.32
N LYS A 40 -8.10 -8.62 -6.12
CA LYS A 40 -9.35 -8.25 -5.45
C LYS A 40 -9.77 -6.82 -5.73
N SER A 41 -11.06 -6.63 -6.00
CA SER A 41 -11.69 -5.32 -6.19
C SER A 41 -13.19 -5.43 -5.95
N ASN A 42 -13.87 -4.30 -5.83
CA ASN A 42 -15.32 -4.22 -5.65
C ASN A 42 -15.85 -5.06 -4.49
N GLN A 43 -15.05 -5.20 -3.45
CA GLN A 43 -15.39 -5.86 -2.19
C GLN A 43 -15.31 -4.83 -1.06
N LYS A 44 -16.04 -5.07 0.02
CA LYS A 44 -16.08 -4.12 1.16
C LYS A 44 -14.71 -3.79 1.72
N ARG A 45 -13.83 -4.79 1.84
CA ARG A 45 -12.44 -4.61 2.32
C ARG A 45 -11.45 -4.28 1.22
N ASN A 46 -11.82 -4.54 -0.03
CA ASN A 46 -10.97 -4.32 -1.19
C ASN A 46 -11.77 -3.65 -2.30
N PRO A 47 -12.23 -2.39 -2.08
CA PRO A 47 -13.08 -1.72 -3.07
C PRO A 47 -12.37 -1.32 -4.36
N PHE A 48 -11.05 -1.10 -4.30
CA PHE A 48 -10.29 -0.56 -5.43
C PHE A 48 -9.47 -1.64 -6.14
N SER A 49 -9.46 -1.58 -7.48
CA SER A 49 -8.68 -2.49 -8.31
C SER A 49 -7.17 -2.22 -8.15
N PHE A 50 -6.33 -3.13 -8.66
CA PHE A 50 -4.89 -2.91 -8.71
C PHE A 50 -4.55 -1.63 -9.48
N GLU A 51 -5.16 -1.42 -10.64
CA GLU A 51 -4.89 -0.24 -11.47
C GLU A 51 -5.25 1.06 -10.73
N GLU A 52 -6.36 1.06 -10.01
CA GLU A 52 -6.76 2.22 -9.21
C GLU A 52 -5.78 2.49 -8.08
N ARG A 53 -5.33 1.45 -7.38
CA ARG A 53 -4.35 1.58 -6.29
C ARG A 53 -2.98 2.01 -6.79
N LYS A 54 -2.56 1.48 -7.93
CA LYS A 54 -1.34 1.92 -8.61
C LYS A 54 -1.41 3.41 -8.94
N LYS A 55 -2.54 3.85 -9.48
CA LYS A 55 -2.77 5.27 -9.78
C LYS A 55 -2.68 6.13 -8.54
N MET A 56 -3.22 5.69 -7.41
CA MET A 56 -3.11 6.41 -6.14
C MET A 56 -1.65 6.60 -5.72
N ILE A 57 -0.84 5.56 -5.85
CA ILE A 57 0.59 5.63 -5.55
C ILE A 57 1.29 6.62 -6.49
N GLU A 58 1.00 6.53 -7.78
CA GLU A 58 1.57 7.45 -8.78
C GLU A 58 1.23 8.90 -8.49
N LEU A 59 0.01 9.19 -8.03
CA LEU A 59 -0.42 10.54 -7.66
C LEU A 59 0.27 11.05 -6.38
N ALA A 60 0.67 10.15 -5.51
CA ALA A 60 1.27 10.50 -4.21
C ALA A 60 2.78 10.72 -4.29
N ILE A 61 3.43 10.35 -5.38
CA ILE A 61 4.88 10.32 -5.51
C ILE A 61 5.34 11.23 -6.64
N ASN A 62 6.52 11.81 -6.46
CA ASN A 62 7.17 12.62 -7.49
C ASN A 62 7.49 11.75 -8.71
N GLU A 63 7.21 12.24 -9.91
CA GLU A 63 7.41 11.54 -11.17
C GLU A 63 8.85 11.04 -11.35
N LYS A 64 9.83 11.81 -10.94
CA LYS A 64 11.24 11.42 -11.02
C LYS A 64 11.53 10.19 -10.18
N GLU A 65 11.01 10.13 -8.96
CA GLU A 65 11.16 8.98 -8.07
C GLU A 65 10.49 7.73 -8.65
N LEU A 66 9.30 7.89 -9.25
CA LEU A 66 8.60 6.79 -9.92
C LEU A 66 9.42 6.20 -11.07
N GLN A 67 10.11 7.04 -11.83
CA GLN A 67 10.91 6.59 -12.97
C GLN A 67 12.22 5.94 -12.55
N ASP A 68 12.92 6.54 -11.58
CA ASP A 68 14.29 6.17 -11.26
C ASP A 68 14.40 5.20 -10.08
N ASN A 69 13.55 5.35 -9.05
CA ASN A 69 13.76 4.71 -7.76
C ASN A 69 12.63 3.79 -7.30
N ILE A 70 11.47 3.85 -7.93
CA ILE A 70 10.29 3.09 -7.48
C ILE A 70 9.77 2.16 -8.58
N SER A 71 9.49 0.92 -8.18
CA SER A 71 8.74 -0.02 -9.03
C SER A 71 7.49 -0.46 -8.27
N ILE A 72 6.34 -0.40 -8.92
CA ILE A 72 5.06 -0.82 -8.33
C ILE A 72 4.70 -2.17 -8.92
N VAL A 73 4.52 -3.18 -8.06
CA VAL A 73 4.28 -4.55 -8.50
C VAL A 73 3.06 -5.17 -7.84
N PRO A 74 2.26 -5.96 -8.58
CA PRO A 74 1.11 -6.67 -8.02
C PRO A 74 1.53 -8.01 -7.42
N ILE A 75 0.92 -8.37 -6.31
CA ILE A 75 1.05 -9.71 -5.72
C ILE A 75 -0.33 -10.19 -5.36
N LYS A 76 -0.69 -11.37 -5.85
CA LYS A 76 -1.96 -12.02 -5.53
C LYS A 76 -1.90 -12.69 -4.16
N ASP A 77 -3.05 -12.91 -3.56
CA ASP A 77 -3.14 -13.76 -2.38
C ASP A 77 -2.69 -15.18 -2.73
N ALA A 78 -2.07 -15.85 -1.77
CA ALA A 78 -1.62 -17.22 -1.92
C ALA A 78 -2.32 -18.13 -0.91
N ASN A 79 -2.22 -19.45 -1.10
CA ASN A 79 -2.85 -20.43 -0.21
C ASN A 79 -2.20 -20.49 1.17
N ASN A 80 -0.92 -20.17 1.24
CA ASN A 80 -0.18 -20.15 2.50
C ASN A 80 0.97 -19.14 2.45
N HIS A 81 1.61 -18.88 3.60
CA HIS A 81 2.66 -17.89 3.74
C HIS A 81 3.92 -18.23 2.93
N THR A 82 4.27 -19.50 2.85
CA THR A 82 5.44 -19.97 2.08
C THR A 82 5.28 -19.65 0.59
N GLU A 83 4.11 -19.93 0.03
CA GLU A 83 3.81 -19.63 -1.37
C GLU A 83 3.77 -18.12 -1.62
N TRP A 84 3.26 -17.36 -0.65
CA TRP A 84 3.19 -15.91 -0.74
C TRP A 84 4.58 -15.28 -0.80
N ILE A 85 5.48 -15.69 0.10
CA ILE A 85 6.87 -15.20 0.10
C ILE A 85 7.58 -15.60 -1.19
N ALA A 86 7.40 -16.83 -1.65
CA ALA A 86 7.98 -17.31 -2.90
C ALA A 86 7.49 -16.48 -4.09
N SER A 87 6.22 -16.15 -4.13
CA SER A 87 5.63 -15.29 -5.17
C SER A 87 6.28 -13.91 -5.20
N ILE A 88 6.50 -13.31 -4.02
CA ILE A 88 7.17 -12.02 -3.90
C ILE A 88 8.60 -12.10 -4.44
N LYS A 89 9.37 -13.09 -4.00
CA LYS A 89 10.74 -13.29 -4.45
C LYS A 89 10.83 -13.52 -5.97
N ASN A 90 9.93 -14.30 -6.52
CA ASN A 90 9.90 -14.56 -7.96
C ASN A 90 9.57 -13.30 -8.75
N THR A 91 8.77 -12.40 -8.18
CA THR A 91 8.33 -11.19 -8.87
C THR A 91 9.37 -10.08 -8.81
N ILE A 92 9.98 -9.84 -7.66
CA ILE A 92 10.88 -8.69 -7.48
C ILE A 92 12.36 -9.05 -7.52
N GLY A 93 12.72 -10.33 -7.35
CA GLY A 93 14.11 -10.77 -7.31
C GLY A 93 14.77 -10.41 -5.98
N GLU A 94 15.92 -9.73 -6.05
CA GLU A 94 16.72 -9.40 -4.87
C GLU A 94 16.17 -8.18 -4.13
N TYR A 95 16.18 -8.26 -2.79
CA TYR A 95 15.90 -7.14 -1.91
C TYR A 95 16.71 -7.31 -0.62
N ASN A 96 16.96 -6.21 0.08
CA ASN A 96 17.79 -6.19 1.29
C ASN A 96 16.97 -5.95 2.55
N VAL A 97 15.90 -5.18 2.45
CA VAL A 97 15.14 -4.72 3.62
C VAL A 97 13.66 -4.64 3.30
N ILE A 98 12.84 -5.00 4.28
CA ILE A 98 11.40 -4.77 4.21
C ILE A 98 11.01 -3.72 5.26
N PHE A 99 10.18 -2.78 4.83
CA PHE A 99 9.60 -1.75 5.69
C PHE A 99 8.18 -2.16 6.06
N THR A 100 7.93 -2.42 7.33
CA THR A 100 6.62 -2.87 7.77
C THR A 100 6.42 -2.65 9.27
N ASN A 101 5.16 -2.47 9.67
CA ASN A 101 4.75 -2.51 11.06
C ASN A 101 3.81 -3.69 11.35
N ASP A 102 3.54 -4.51 10.33
CA ASP A 102 2.70 -5.68 10.49
C ASP A 102 3.49 -6.81 11.14
N GLU A 103 3.04 -7.26 12.32
CA GLU A 103 3.74 -8.29 13.10
C GLU A 103 3.91 -9.61 12.36
N LEU A 104 2.89 -10.03 11.61
CA LEU A 104 2.96 -11.27 10.85
C LEU A 104 3.99 -11.18 9.73
N THR A 105 3.95 -10.09 8.96
CA THR A 105 4.90 -9.83 7.89
C THR A 105 6.33 -9.77 8.45
N GLU A 106 6.52 -9.06 9.56
CA GLU A 106 7.80 -8.98 10.24
C GLU A 106 8.33 -10.37 10.60
N LYS A 107 7.51 -11.22 11.23
CA LYS A 107 7.91 -12.59 11.60
C LYS A 107 8.29 -13.42 10.39
N LEU A 108 7.51 -13.35 9.32
CA LEU A 108 7.75 -14.12 8.11
C LEU A 108 9.08 -13.77 7.43
N PHE A 109 9.39 -12.47 7.35
CA PHE A 109 10.62 -12.00 6.72
C PHE A 109 11.85 -12.13 7.62
N LYS A 110 11.70 -12.07 8.93
CA LYS A 110 12.79 -12.35 9.88
C LYS A 110 13.26 -13.80 9.81
N LYS A 111 12.34 -14.74 9.60
CA LYS A 111 12.69 -16.16 9.39
C LYS A 111 13.53 -16.34 8.14
N ASP A 112 13.39 -15.46 7.17
CA ASP A 112 14.09 -15.50 5.91
C ASP A 112 15.40 -14.66 5.94
N GLU A 113 15.84 -14.27 7.12
CA GLU A 113 17.04 -13.46 7.35
C GLU A 113 17.02 -12.09 6.70
N THR A 114 15.84 -11.59 6.32
CA THR A 114 15.67 -10.26 5.75
C THR A 114 15.66 -9.22 6.87
N GLU A 115 16.36 -8.11 6.67
CA GLU A 115 16.29 -6.98 7.60
C GLU A 115 14.89 -6.38 7.57
N VAL A 116 14.35 -6.12 8.75
CA VAL A 116 13.03 -5.50 8.91
C VAL A 116 13.20 -4.16 9.59
N ILE A 117 12.65 -3.11 8.99
CA ILE A 117 12.64 -1.76 9.57
C ILE A 117 11.18 -1.33 9.73
N ASN A 118 10.83 -0.97 10.96
CA ASN A 118 9.49 -0.43 11.24
C ASN A 118 9.39 1.00 10.70
N VAL A 119 8.26 1.32 10.10
CA VAL A 119 7.99 2.69 9.62
C VAL A 119 7.39 3.53 10.74
N PRO A 120 7.65 4.86 10.75
CA PRO A 120 7.03 5.73 11.74
C PRO A 120 5.52 5.72 11.64
N LEU A 121 4.85 5.60 12.79
CA LEU A 121 3.39 5.66 12.87
C LEU A 121 2.95 7.12 13.03
N VAL A 122 1.98 7.54 12.21
CA VAL A 122 1.41 8.90 12.26
C VAL A 122 -0.09 8.74 12.49
N ASP A 123 -0.57 9.26 13.62
CA ASP A 123 -2.01 9.28 13.97
C ASP A 123 -2.75 7.96 13.67
N ARG A 124 -2.14 6.83 14.04
CA ARG A 124 -2.63 5.48 13.70
C ARG A 124 -4.07 5.23 14.14
N ASN A 125 -4.52 5.88 15.22
CA ASN A 125 -5.90 5.74 15.70
C ASN A 125 -6.91 6.27 14.69
N ILE A 126 -6.51 7.18 13.83
CA ILE A 126 -7.35 7.83 12.82
C ILE A 126 -6.93 7.40 11.41
N LEU A 127 -5.62 7.38 11.13
CA LEU A 127 -5.09 7.05 9.81
C LEU A 127 -5.02 5.55 9.60
N SER A 128 -6.11 4.99 9.08
CA SER A 128 -6.17 3.60 8.63
C SER A 128 -7.06 3.51 7.40
N ALA A 129 -6.81 2.54 6.55
CA ALA A 129 -7.66 2.31 5.39
C ALA A 129 -9.08 1.91 5.82
N THR A 130 -9.21 1.18 6.92
CA THR A 130 -10.50 0.82 7.51
C THR A 130 -11.31 2.07 7.85
N GLU A 131 -10.68 3.06 8.49
CA GLU A 131 -11.35 4.31 8.84
C GLU A 131 -11.74 5.12 7.59
N VAL A 132 -10.87 5.16 6.59
CA VAL A 132 -11.20 5.84 5.33
C VAL A 132 -12.41 5.18 4.67
N ARG A 133 -12.42 3.85 4.57
CA ARG A 133 -13.54 3.12 3.96
C ARG A 133 -14.85 3.37 4.72
N LYS A 134 -14.79 3.39 6.04
CA LYS A 134 -15.96 3.70 6.90
C LYS A 134 -16.50 5.10 6.61
N ARG A 135 -15.63 6.09 6.54
CA ARG A 135 -16.01 7.47 6.24
C ARG A 135 -16.55 7.64 4.82
N LEU A 136 -15.98 6.93 3.86
CA LEU A 136 -16.50 6.91 2.48
C LEU A 136 -17.93 6.35 2.44
N GLU A 137 -18.18 5.25 3.13
CA GLU A 137 -19.51 4.64 3.21
C GLU A 137 -20.52 5.59 3.80
N LEU A 138 -20.14 6.36 4.82
CA LEU A 138 -20.98 7.35 5.48
C LEU A 138 -20.98 8.72 4.76
N ASP A 139 -20.08 8.91 3.82
CA ASP A 139 -19.82 10.19 3.15
C ASP A 139 -19.55 11.32 4.14
N LYS A 140 -18.67 11.05 5.12
CA LYS A 140 -18.36 12.02 6.19
C LYS A 140 -16.85 12.14 6.40
N GLU A 141 -16.32 13.34 6.18
CA GLU A 141 -14.94 13.74 6.51
C GLU A 141 -13.84 12.79 6.04
N TRP A 142 -14.07 12.05 4.98
CA TRP A 142 -13.07 11.10 4.45
C TRP A 142 -11.88 11.81 3.79
N LYS A 143 -12.08 13.01 3.24
CA LYS A 143 -11.01 13.77 2.58
C LYS A 143 -9.90 14.18 3.54
N ALA A 144 -10.23 14.37 4.83
CA ALA A 144 -9.27 14.78 5.85
C ALA A 144 -8.12 13.78 6.04
N LEU A 145 -8.34 12.52 5.71
CA LEU A 145 -7.35 11.44 5.88
C LEU A 145 -6.48 11.24 4.64
N LEU A 146 -6.73 11.98 3.57
CA LEU A 146 -6.12 11.81 2.26
C LEU A 146 -5.39 13.08 1.82
N ILE A 147 -4.36 12.93 1.00
CA ILE A 147 -3.79 14.08 0.30
C ILE A 147 -4.79 14.53 -0.78
N PRO A 148 -4.79 15.83 -1.14
CA PRO A 148 -5.79 16.37 -2.09
C PRO A 148 -5.88 15.62 -3.41
N GLU A 149 -4.75 15.19 -3.98
CA GLU A 149 -4.70 14.49 -5.26
C GLU A 149 -5.46 13.16 -5.21
N ILE A 150 -5.38 12.47 -4.08
CA ILE A 150 -6.09 11.20 -3.90
C ILE A 150 -7.57 11.45 -3.61
N ALA A 151 -7.89 12.49 -2.83
CA ALA A 151 -9.27 12.87 -2.59
C ALA A 151 -9.98 13.16 -3.91
N ASP A 152 -9.35 13.92 -4.79
CA ASP A 152 -9.89 14.24 -6.12
C ASP A 152 -10.06 12.98 -6.98
N TYR A 153 -9.08 12.09 -6.94
CA TYR A 153 -9.16 10.82 -7.67
C TYR A 153 -10.31 9.95 -7.17
N LEU A 154 -10.52 9.88 -5.86
CA LEU A 154 -11.63 9.11 -5.29
C LEU A 154 -13.00 9.67 -5.69
N ILE A 155 -13.11 10.98 -5.89
CA ILE A 155 -14.31 11.60 -6.46
C ILE A 155 -14.47 11.14 -7.92
N GLU A 156 -13.40 11.19 -8.69
CA GLU A 156 -13.40 10.80 -10.10
C GLU A 156 -13.87 9.36 -10.31
N VAL A 157 -13.46 8.43 -9.45
CA VAL A 157 -13.85 7.02 -9.55
C VAL A 157 -15.11 6.68 -8.76
N ASN A 158 -15.84 7.69 -8.28
CA ASN A 158 -17.08 7.53 -7.55
C ASN A 158 -16.96 6.62 -6.32
N ALA A 159 -15.93 6.82 -5.53
CA ALA A 159 -15.62 5.95 -4.38
C ALA A 159 -16.73 5.91 -3.33
N VAL A 160 -17.38 7.04 -3.05
CA VAL A 160 -18.49 7.09 -2.08
C VAL A 160 -19.65 6.20 -2.54
N GLU A 161 -20.09 6.38 -3.79
CA GLU A 161 -21.18 5.59 -4.37
C GLU A 161 -20.82 4.11 -4.41
N ARG A 162 -19.58 3.81 -4.76
CA ARG A 162 -19.07 2.43 -4.78
C ARG A 162 -19.17 1.80 -3.38
N MET A 163 -18.69 2.49 -2.34
CA MET A 163 -18.72 1.96 -0.97
C MET A 163 -20.15 1.75 -0.47
N LYS A 164 -21.08 2.60 -0.84
CA LYS A 164 -22.49 2.44 -0.48
C LYS A 164 -23.17 1.26 -1.21
N SER A 165 -22.69 0.95 -2.42
CA SER A 165 -23.26 -0.12 -3.26
C SER A 165 -22.71 -1.51 -2.95
N ILE A 166 -21.54 -1.60 -2.37
CA ILE A 166 -20.89 -2.88 -2.04
C ILE A 166 -21.54 -3.47 -0.79
N THR A 167 -22.02 -4.69 -0.90
CA THR A 167 -22.63 -5.45 0.21
C THR A 167 -21.67 -6.45 0.83
#